data_f534aa8abb92deaf67cc5164b4fa7e13
#
_entry.id   f534aa8abb92deaf67cc5164b4fa7e13
#
_cell.length_a   1.000
_cell.length_b   1.000
_cell.length_c   1.000
_cell.angle_alpha   90.00
_cell.angle_beta   90.00
_cell.angle_gamma   90.00
#
_symmetry.space_group_name_H-M   'P 1'
#
loop_
_entity.id
_entity.type
_entity.pdbx_description
1 polymer ?
#
loop_
_entity_poly.entity_id
_entity_poly.type
_entity_poly.pdbx_seq_one_letter_code
_entity_poly.pdbx_strand_id
1 'polypeptide(L)'
;EQEIHFAHEIKRNSERLLSLINDIIRLSELDHSEMPRQYENFDLYEFVKDCAESLQVNAQKQGIRFSYRGSACMIRGNKDMIRELIDNLVQNAIRYNKEGGHVEVFAGMVDGKPRLEVTDDGIGIPKDQQDRVFERFYRVDKSRSKETGGTGLGLAIVKHIVELHDARI
;
A
#
# COMPACT_ATOMS: atom_id res chain seq x y z
N GLU A 1 -15.64 -3.54 32.53
CA GLU A 1 -15.83 -3.05 31.13
C GLU A 1 -14.89 -1.89 30.80
N GLN A 2 -14.71 -0.89 31.66
CA GLN A 2 -13.79 0.23 31.45
C GLN A 2 -12.32 -0.21 31.33
N GLU A 3 -11.86 -1.16 32.14
CA GLU A 3 -10.49 -1.68 32.10
C GLU A 3 -10.19 -2.42 30.80
N ILE A 4 -11.14 -3.19 30.28
CA ILE A 4 -11.01 -3.89 28.99
C ILE A 4 -10.95 -2.88 27.84
N HIS A 5 -11.77 -1.85 27.87
CA HIS A 5 -11.75 -0.78 26.86
C HIS A 5 -10.42 -0.04 26.88
N PHE A 6 -9.89 0.28 28.06
CA PHE A 6 -8.60 0.96 28.21
C PHE A 6 -7.41 0.09 27.71
N ALA A 7 -7.45 -1.22 28.02
CA ALA A 7 -6.46 -2.16 27.52
C ALA A 7 -6.47 -2.26 25.98
N HIS A 8 -7.65 -2.27 25.34
CA HIS A 8 -7.77 -2.23 23.89
C HIS A 8 -7.23 -0.95 23.27
N GLU A 9 -7.49 0.21 23.90
CA GLU A 9 -6.96 1.50 23.45
C GLU A 9 -5.42 1.53 23.53
N ILE A 10 -4.83 1.05 24.65
CA ILE A 10 -3.37 0.96 24.79
C ILE A 10 -2.78 0.06 23.72
N LYS A 11 -3.34 -1.13 23.52
CA LYS A 11 -2.89 -2.07 22.50
C LYS A 11 -2.91 -1.42 21.11
N ARG A 12 -4.03 -0.81 20.71
CA ARG A 12 -4.18 -0.16 19.41
C ARG A 12 -3.17 0.97 19.20
N ASN A 13 -2.96 1.79 20.23
CA ASN A 13 -1.99 2.89 20.15
C ASN A 13 -0.55 2.37 20.08
N SER A 14 -0.23 1.29 20.77
CA SER A 14 1.09 0.65 20.72
C SER A 14 1.38 0.04 19.35
N GLU A 15 0.41 -0.67 18.75
CA GLU A 15 0.51 -1.23 17.40
C GLU A 15 0.70 -0.12 16.35
N ARG A 16 -0.04 1.00 16.50
CA ARG A 16 0.12 2.16 15.63
C ARG A 16 1.50 2.80 15.76
N LEU A 17 2.03 2.92 16.97
CA LEU A 17 3.36 3.50 17.21
C LEU A 17 4.45 2.61 16.59
N LEU A 18 4.36 1.29 16.77
CA LEU A 18 5.27 0.34 16.13
C LEU A 18 5.24 0.43 14.60
N SER A 19 4.04 0.50 14.01
CA SER A 19 3.90 0.70 12.56
C SER A 19 4.56 2.01 12.11
N LEU A 20 4.36 3.11 12.84
CA LEU A 20 4.97 4.40 12.54
C LEU A 20 6.51 4.33 12.59
N ILE A 21 7.07 3.70 13.62
CA ILE A 21 8.52 3.54 13.76
C ILE A 21 9.08 2.72 12.60
N ASN A 22 8.44 1.61 12.24
CA ASN A 22 8.86 0.78 11.13
C ASN A 22 8.82 1.53 9.79
N ASP A 23 7.76 2.31 9.54
CA ASP A 23 7.63 3.12 8.33
C ASP A 23 8.71 4.22 8.26
N ILE A 24 9.07 4.85 9.39
CA ILE A 24 10.15 5.85 9.45
C ILE A 24 11.50 5.21 9.16
N ILE A 25 11.80 4.07 9.80
CA ILE A 25 13.04 3.32 9.54
C ILE A 25 13.11 2.95 8.07
N ARG A 26 11.99 2.45 7.51
CA ARG A 26 11.92 2.06 6.11
C ARG A 26 12.17 3.21 5.15
N LEU A 27 11.57 4.37 5.38
CA LEU A 27 11.84 5.57 4.59
C LEU A 27 13.31 6.01 4.70
N SER A 28 13.89 5.95 5.89
CA SER A 28 15.31 6.27 6.09
C SER A 28 16.22 5.32 5.31
N GLU A 29 15.92 4.02 5.30
CA GLU A 29 16.66 3.03 4.50
C GLU A 29 16.54 3.29 3.00
N LEU A 30 15.34 3.64 2.52
CA LEU A 30 15.13 3.98 1.12
C LEU A 30 15.90 5.25 0.70
N ASP A 31 15.93 6.26 1.56
CA ASP A 31 16.63 7.54 1.31
C ASP A 31 18.17 7.37 1.30
N HIS A 32 18.73 6.50 2.14
CA HIS A 32 20.18 6.47 2.43
C HIS A 32 20.87 5.14 2.06
N SER A 33 20.17 4.20 1.46
CA SER A 33 20.75 2.90 1.15
C SER A 33 21.84 3.01 0.07
N GLU A 34 23.10 2.99 0.51
CA GLU A 34 24.28 2.77 -0.37
C GLU A 34 24.44 1.29 -0.78
N MET A 35 23.65 0.38 -0.20
CA MET A 35 23.69 -1.02 -0.55
C MET A 35 23.21 -1.25 -1.98
N PRO A 36 23.93 -2.08 -2.77
CA PRO A 36 23.48 -2.42 -4.12
C PRO A 36 22.14 -3.13 -4.04
N ARG A 37 21.10 -2.46 -4.56
CA ARG A 37 19.76 -3.01 -4.65
C ARG A 37 19.76 -4.15 -5.66
N GLN A 38 19.30 -5.31 -5.26
CA GLN A 38 19.19 -6.45 -6.18
C GLN A 38 17.98 -6.25 -7.09
N TYR A 39 18.24 -5.83 -8.34
CA TYR A 39 17.23 -5.74 -9.39
C TYR A 39 17.31 -6.99 -10.25
N GLU A 40 16.18 -7.63 -10.48
CA GLU A 40 16.05 -8.82 -11.33
C GLU A 40 14.90 -8.64 -12.33
N ASN A 41 14.93 -9.44 -13.39
CA ASN A 41 13.83 -9.49 -14.35
C ASN A 41 12.81 -10.52 -13.87
N PHE A 42 11.53 -10.15 -13.81
CA PHE A 42 10.45 -11.04 -13.44
C PHE A 42 9.12 -10.62 -14.09
N ASP A 43 8.19 -11.54 -14.14
CA ASP A 43 6.83 -11.26 -14.61
C ASP A 43 6.01 -10.63 -13.48
N LEU A 44 5.60 -9.36 -13.68
CA LEU A 44 4.83 -8.61 -12.69
C LEU A 44 3.45 -9.24 -12.44
N TYR A 45 2.80 -9.81 -13.47
CA TYR A 45 1.51 -10.44 -13.29
C TYR A 45 1.60 -11.73 -12.45
N GLU A 46 2.55 -12.60 -12.74
CA GLU A 46 2.79 -13.78 -11.90
C GLU A 46 3.19 -13.38 -10.47
N PHE A 47 3.96 -12.31 -10.31
CA PHE A 47 4.31 -11.80 -8.99
C PHE A 47 3.10 -11.28 -8.21
N VAL A 48 2.16 -10.57 -8.85
CA VAL A 48 0.88 -10.15 -8.23
C VAL A 48 0.06 -11.37 -7.83
N LYS A 49 0.03 -12.40 -8.65
CA LYS A 49 -0.66 -13.65 -8.37
C LYS A 49 -0.07 -14.38 -7.15
N ASP A 50 1.25 -14.40 -7.01
CA ASP A 50 1.93 -14.95 -5.83
C ASP A 50 1.60 -14.16 -4.55
N CYS A 51 1.36 -12.86 -4.65
CA CYS A 51 0.92 -12.03 -3.54
C CYS A 51 -0.58 -12.21 -3.21
N ALA A 52 -1.39 -12.66 -4.16
CA ALA A 52 -2.84 -12.59 -4.10
C ALA A 52 -3.46 -13.31 -2.89
N GLU A 53 -2.90 -14.45 -2.46
CA GLU A 53 -3.42 -15.22 -1.33
C GLU A 53 -3.38 -14.38 -0.03
N SER A 54 -2.24 -13.76 0.26
CA SER A 54 -2.09 -12.92 1.45
C SER A 54 -2.94 -11.65 1.40
N LEU A 55 -3.07 -11.05 0.23
CA LEU A 55 -3.89 -9.86 0.00
C LEU A 55 -5.38 -10.19 0.15
N GLN A 56 -5.83 -11.33 -0.37
CA GLN A 56 -7.20 -11.80 -0.25
C GLN A 56 -7.59 -12.06 1.21
N VAL A 57 -6.71 -12.71 1.98
CA VAL A 57 -6.95 -12.94 3.42
C VAL A 57 -7.12 -11.62 4.17
N ASN A 58 -6.28 -10.62 3.86
CA ASN A 58 -6.37 -9.30 4.50
C ASN A 58 -7.66 -8.57 4.13
N ALA A 59 -8.08 -8.61 2.86
CA ALA A 59 -9.33 -8.02 2.40
C ALA A 59 -10.54 -8.70 3.06
N GLN A 60 -10.58 -10.03 3.10
CA GLN A 60 -11.67 -10.80 3.71
C GLN A 60 -11.87 -10.49 5.19
N LYS A 61 -10.79 -10.29 5.98
CA LYS A 61 -10.87 -9.88 7.39
C LYS A 61 -11.61 -8.55 7.59
N GLN A 62 -11.62 -7.70 6.57
CA GLN A 62 -12.28 -6.40 6.57
C GLN A 62 -13.62 -6.41 5.81
N GLY A 63 -14.09 -7.59 5.39
CA GLY A 63 -15.33 -7.72 4.61
C GLY A 63 -15.25 -7.16 3.19
N ILE A 64 -14.04 -7.03 2.63
CA ILE A 64 -13.78 -6.49 1.29
C ILE A 64 -13.53 -7.64 0.32
N ARG A 65 -14.12 -7.56 -0.87
CA ARG A 65 -13.83 -8.48 -1.97
C ARG A 65 -12.52 -8.09 -2.64
N PHE A 66 -11.70 -9.10 -2.94
CA PHE A 66 -10.43 -8.90 -3.63
C PHE A 66 -10.40 -9.69 -4.93
N SER A 67 -9.89 -9.08 -5.99
CA SER A 67 -9.59 -9.75 -7.25
C SER A 67 -8.31 -9.22 -7.86
N TYR A 68 -7.75 -10.00 -8.79
CA TYR A 68 -6.65 -9.54 -9.62
C TYR A 68 -6.87 -9.97 -11.07
N ARG A 69 -6.32 -9.19 -12.00
CA ARG A 69 -6.39 -9.48 -13.44
C ARG A 69 -5.15 -8.93 -14.15
N GLY A 70 -4.93 -9.38 -15.36
CA GLY A 70 -3.84 -8.88 -16.19
C GLY A 70 -3.31 -9.91 -17.17
N SER A 71 -2.08 -9.71 -17.58
CA SER A 71 -1.36 -10.59 -18.49
C SER A 71 0.15 -10.51 -18.23
N ALA A 72 0.89 -11.49 -18.72
CA ALA A 72 2.35 -11.55 -18.60
C ALA A 72 3.01 -10.21 -18.96
N CYS A 73 3.85 -9.71 -18.05
CA CYS A 73 4.41 -8.39 -18.13
C CYS A 73 5.80 -8.37 -17.46
N MET A 74 6.85 -8.48 -18.26
CA MET A 74 8.22 -8.48 -17.74
C MET A 74 8.66 -7.08 -17.31
N ILE A 75 9.15 -6.98 -16.09
CA ILE A 75 9.78 -5.79 -15.55
C ILE A 75 11.16 -6.11 -14.97
N ARG A 76 12.00 -5.08 -14.82
CA ARG A 76 13.22 -5.16 -14.04
C ARG A 76 13.05 -4.36 -12.75
N GLY A 77 13.09 -5.02 -11.60
CA GLY A 77 12.85 -4.37 -10.33
C GLY A 77 13.36 -5.18 -9.14
N ASN A 78 13.25 -4.57 -7.96
CA ASN A 78 13.49 -5.25 -6.69
C ASN A 78 12.15 -5.82 -6.18
N LYS A 79 12.05 -7.14 -6.09
CA LYS A 79 10.81 -7.83 -5.72
C LYS A 79 10.28 -7.42 -4.34
N ASP A 80 11.15 -7.22 -3.34
CA ASP A 80 10.73 -6.85 -2.00
C ASP A 80 10.11 -5.46 -1.99
N MET A 81 10.69 -4.51 -2.73
CA MET A 81 10.14 -3.15 -2.87
C MET A 81 8.82 -3.16 -3.65
N ILE A 82 8.71 -3.95 -4.72
CA ILE A 82 7.46 -4.07 -5.49
C ILE A 82 6.37 -4.73 -4.63
N ARG A 83 6.70 -5.73 -3.81
CA ARG A 83 5.76 -6.29 -2.82
C ARG A 83 5.27 -5.23 -1.85
N GLU A 84 6.20 -4.48 -1.26
CA GLU A 84 5.88 -3.40 -0.32
C GLU A 84 4.99 -2.32 -0.95
N LEU A 85 5.25 -1.97 -2.22
CA LEU A 85 4.42 -1.06 -2.99
C LEU A 85 2.98 -1.60 -3.15
N ILE A 86 2.83 -2.86 -3.56
CA ILE A 86 1.53 -3.52 -3.71
C ILE A 86 0.81 -3.57 -2.37
N ASP A 87 1.49 -3.99 -1.29
CA ASP A 87 0.91 -4.09 0.04
C ASP A 87 0.42 -2.72 0.54
N ASN A 88 1.19 -1.65 0.38
CA ASN A 88 0.78 -0.30 0.77
C ASN A 88 -0.43 0.20 -0.01
N LEU A 89 -0.47 0.00 -1.33
CA LEU A 89 -1.60 0.40 -2.16
C LEU A 89 -2.87 -0.39 -1.79
N VAL A 90 -2.77 -1.72 -1.70
CA VAL A 90 -3.92 -2.58 -1.37
C VAL A 90 -4.40 -2.34 0.06
N GLN A 91 -3.51 -2.15 1.04
CA GLN A 91 -3.91 -1.81 2.41
C GLN A 91 -4.64 -0.46 2.48
N ASN A 92 -4.22 0.54 1.71
CA ASN A 92 -4.96 1.80 1.61
C ASN A 92 -6.33 1.59 0.96
N ALA A 93 -6.41 0.85 -0.13
CA ALA A 93 -7.66 0.53 -0.82
C ALA A 93 -8.65 -0.23 0.09
N ILE A 94 -8.16 -1.14 0.94
CA ILE A 94 -8.98 -1.84 1.93
C ILE A 94 -9.41 -0.90 3.06
N ARG A 95 -8.47 -0.14 3.63
CA ARG A 95 -8.69 0.73 4.79
C ARG A 95 -9.71 1.84 4.54
N TYR A 96 -9.70 2.42 3.35
CA TYR A 96 -10.59 3.51 2.96
C TYR A 96 -11.77 3.06 2.12
N ASN A 97 -12.02 1.74 2.10
CA ASN A 97 -13.17 1.16 1.42
C ASN A 97 -14.46 1.28 2.25
N LYS A 98 -15.57 0.96 1.62
CA LYS A 98 -16.89 0.78 2.25
C LYS A 98 -17.12 -0.69 2.55
N GLU A 99 -17.99 -0.98 3.48
CA GLU A 99 -18.42 -2.36 3.79
C GLU A 99 -18.94 -3.09 2.54
N GLY A 100 -18.50 -4.32 2.32
CA GLY A 100 -18.84 -5.11 1.13
C GLY A 100 -18.21 -4.59 -0.17
N GLY A 101 -17.30 -3.62 -0.10
CA GLY A 101 -16.62 -3.06 -1.25
C GLY A 101 -15.68 -4.03 -1.96
N HIS A 102 -14.97 -3.53 -2.97
CA HIS A 102 -14.09 -4.31 -3.82
C HIS A 102 -12.75 -3.62 -4.03
N VAL A 103 -11.69 -4.41 -4.08
CA VAL A 103 -10.34 -3.99 -4.49
C VAL A 103 -9.87 -4.90 -5.61
N GLU A 104 -9.40 -4.32 -6.70
CA GLU A 104 -8.83 -5.04 -7.84
C GLU A 104 -7.38 -4.61 -8.08
N VAL A 105 -6.50 -5.58 -8.30
CA VAL A 105 -5.12 -5.35 -8.75
C VAL A 105 -4.98 -5.75 -10.20
N PHE A 106 -4.54 -4.83 -11.04
CA PHE A 106 -4.19 -5.10 -12.43
C PHE A 106 -2.68 -5.05 -12.63
N ALA A 107 -2.12 -6.03 -13.34
CA ALA A 107 -0.74 -6.03 -13.80
C ALA A 107 -0.67 -6.48 -15.26
N GLY A 108 -0.07 -5.68 -16.14
CA GLY A 108 -0.02 -6.01 -17.56
C GLY A 108 0.59 -4.91 -18.41
N MET A 109 0.56 -5.09 -19.73
CA MET A 109 1.01 -4.09 -20.69
C MET A 109 -0.15 -3.17 -21.08
N VAL A 110 0.06 -1.86 -20.99
CA VAL A 110 -0.87 -0.83 -21.45
C VAL A 110 -0.07 0.17 -22.29
N ASP A 111 -0.49 0.39 -23.53
CA ASP A 111 0.19 1.28 -24.49
C ASP A 111 1.69 0.97 -24.64
N GLY A 112 2.04 -0.32 -24.64
CA GLY A 112 3.42 -0.80 -24.77
C GLY A 112 4.29 -0.62 -23.53
N LYS A 113 3.70 -0.26 -22.37
CA LYS A 113 4.42 -0.07 -21.10
C LYS A 113 3.86 -0.98 -20.01
N PRO A 114 4.72 -1.50 -19.12
CA PRO A 114 4.28 -2.19 -17.93
C PRO A 114 3.43 -1.26 -17.04
N ARG A 115 2.30 -1.77 -16.55
CA ARG A 115 1.40 -1.06 -15.64
C ARG A 115 1.01 -1.95 -14.47
N LEU A 116 1.11 -1.40 -13.27
CA LEU A 116 0.47 -1.90 -12.06
C LEU A 116 -0.60 -0.90 -11.65
N GLU A 117 -1.81 -1.36 -11.37
CA GLU A 117 -2.93 -0.52 -10.96
C GLU A 117 -3.69 -1.18 -9.83
N VAL A 118 -4.05 -0.40 -8.82
CA VAL A 118 -4.94 -0.83 -7.73
C VAL A 118 -6.18 0.04 -7.79
N THR A 119 -7.32 -0.58 -7.99
CA THR A 119 -8.62 0.09 -8.09
C THR A 119 -9.50 -0.31 -6.91
N ASP A 120 -10.14 0.66 -6.28
CA ASP A 120 -11.10 0.45 -5.22
C ASP A 120 -12.41 1.23 -5.48
N ASP A 121 -13.48 0.83 -4.81
CA ASP A 121 -14.77 1.51 -4.84
C ASP A 121 -15.09 2.20 -3.49
N GLY A 122 -14.04 2.61 -2.78
CA GLY A 122 -14.11 3.28 -1.49
C GLY A 122 -14.52 4.75 -1.55
N ILE A 123 -14.09 5.51 -0.54
CA ILE A 123 -14.47 6.92 -0.38
C ILE A 123 -13.79 7.87 -1.37
N GLY A 124 -12.75 7.40 -2.07
CA GLY A 124 -11.96 8.20 -2.99
C GLY A 124 -11.12 9.29 -2.32
N ILE A 125 -10.37 10.04 -3.15
CA ILE A 125 -9.52 11.15 -2.74
C ILE A 125 -10.00 12.42 -3.45
N PRO A 126 -10.36 13.49 -2.71
CA PRO A 126 -10.72 14.78 -3.31
C PRO A 126 -9.63 15.31 -4.25
N LYS A 127 -10.03 15.89 -5.37
CA LYS A 127 -9.09 16.31 -6.43
C LYS A 127 -8.00 17.28 -5.94
N ASP A 128 -8.36 18.19 -5.05
CA ASP A 128 -7.46 19.18 -4.44
C ASP A 128 -6.47 18.57 -3.44
N GLN A 129 -6.63 17.31 -3.09
CA GLN A 129 -5.79 16.57 -2.14
C GLN A 129 -4.86 15.54 -2.83
N GLN A 130 -5.13 15.19 -4.11
CA GLN A 130 -4.46 14.09 -4.80
C GLN A 130 -2.95 14.27 -4.92
N ASP A 131 -2.47 15.49 -5.16
CA ASP A 131 -1.03 15.77 -5.22
C ASP A 131 -0.35 15.65 -3.85
N ARG A 132 -1.10 15.87 -2.78
CA ARG A 132 -0.60 15.93 -1.42
C ARG A 132 -0.59 14.58 -0.71
N VAL A 133 -1.35 13.60 -1.16
CA VAL A 133 -1.44 12.30 -0.49
C VAL A 133 -0.12 11.53 -0.47
N PHE A 134 0.85 11.91 -1.30
CA PHE A 134 2.21 11.37 -1.33
C PHE A 134 3.19 12.11 -0.39
N GLU A 135 2.78 13.23 0.24
CA GLU A 135 3.59 13.91 1.24
C GLU A 135 3.69 13.06 2.51
N ARG A 136 4.85 13.08 3.17
CA ARG A 136 5.07 12.36 4.44
C ARG A 136 4.14 12.91 5.51
N PHE A 137 3.48 12.01 6.27
CA PHE A 137 2.53 12.31 7.34
C PHE A 137 1.24 13.01 6.89
N TYR A 138 1.04 13.20 5.59
CA TYR A 138 -0.17 13.82 5.08
C TYR A 138 -1.37 12.87 5.19
N ARG A 139 -2.53 13.42 5.53
CA ARG A 139 -3.80 12.71 5.64
C ARG A 139 -4.94 13.66 5.27
N VAL A 140 -5.83 13.20 4.42
CA VAL A 140 -7.01 13.95 3.96
C VAL A 140 -7.95 14.28 5.12
N ASP A 141 -8.18 13.33 6.05
CA ASP A 141 -9.03 13.53 7.22
C ASP A 141 -8.31 13.11 8.50
N LYS A 142 -8.01 14.08 9.35
CA LYS A 142 -7.36 13.88 10.66
C LYS A 142 -8.31 13.30 11.72
N SER A 143 -9.62 13.47 11.57
CA SER A 143 -10.61 13.02 12.57
C SER A 143 -10.87 11.51 12.45
N ARG A 144 -11.07 10.99 11.25
CA ARG A 144 -11.16 9.55 10.98
C ARG A 144 -9.85 8.81 11.23
N SER A 145 -8.76 9.54 11.33
CA SER A 145 -7.41 8.99 11.48
C SER A 145 -7.17 8.26 12.79
N LYS A 146 -7.92 8.58 13.84
CA LYS A 146 -7.84 7.86 15.13
C LYS A 146 -8.47 6.46 15.03
N GLU A 147 -9.49 6.30 14.21
CA GLU A 147 -10.21 5.03 14.03
C GLU A 147 -9.52 4.09 13.05
N THR A 148 -8.95 4.61 11.96
CA THR A 148 -8.37 3.81 10.88
C THR A 148 -6.88 3.46 11.07
N GLY A 149 -6.18 4.04 12.05
CA GLY A 149 -4.81 3.63 12.45
C GLY A 149 -3.68 3.90 11.45
N GLY A 150 -3.91 4.62 10.33
CA GLY A 150 -2.88 4.89 9.32
C GLY A 150 -1.78 5.83 9.81
N THR A 151 -0.54 5.61 9.38
CA THR A 151 0.65 6.42 9.70
C THR A 151 0.77 7.69 8.86
N GLY A 152 0.19 7.70 7.65
CA GLY A 152 0.39 8.75 6.64
C GLY A 152 1.73 8.64 5.91
N LEU A 153 2.40 7.50 6.00
CA LEU A 153 3.69 7.24 5.35
C LEU A 153 3.61 6.24 4.20
N GLY A 154 2.57 5.40 4.13
CA GLY A 154 2.47 4.33 3.13
C GLY A 154 2.54 4.84 1.68
N LEU A 155 1.82 5.91 1.32
CA LEU A 155 1.88 6.48 -0.03
C LEU A 155 3.21 7.23 -0.30
N ALA A 156 3.85 7.79 0.72
CA ALA A 156 5.20 8.35 0.59
C ALA A 156 6.22 7.24 0.28
N ILE A 157 6.11 6.07 0.92
CA ILE A 157 6.91 4.87 0.61
C ILE A 157 6.66 4.43 -0.83
N VAL A 158 5.38 4.34 -1.26
CA VAL A 158 5.01 4.01 -2.65
C VAL A 158 5.69 4.95 -3.64
N LYS A 159 5.58 6.26 -3.44
CA LYS A 159 6.23 7.27 -4.31
C LYS A 159 7.73 7.05 -4.39
N HIS A 160 8.38 6.84 -3.26
CA HIS A 160 9.84 6.62 -3.23
C HIS A 160 10.25 5.35 -3.98
N ILE A 161 9.51 4.24 -3.80
CA ILE A 161 9.76 2.99 -4.54
C ILE A 161 9.57 3.21 -6.06
N VAL A 162 8.54 3.94 -6.47
CA VAL A 162 8.30 4.28 -7.88
C VAL A 162 9.47 5.08 -8.46
N GLU A 163 9.97 6.09 -7.75
CA GLU A 163 11.13 6.90 -8.15
C GLU A 163 12.40 6.05 -8.28
N LEU A 164 12.64 5.11 -7.36
CA LEU A 164 13.78 4.18 -7.40
C LEU A 164 13.73 3.18 -8.57
N HIS A 165 12.57 2.99 -9.16
CA HIS A 165 12.36 2.13 -10.33
C HIS A 165 12.23 2.92 -11.64
N ASP A 166 12.56 4.22 -11.65
CA ASP A 166 12.41 5.12 -12.80
C ASP A 166 11.00 5.05 -13.42
N ALA A 167 10.00 4.78 -12.57
CA ALA A 167 8.61 4.66 -12.96
C ALA A 167 7.82 5.96 -12.70
N ARG A 168 6.53 5.95 -13.02
CA ARG A 168 5.61 7.09 -12.79
C ARG A 168 4.38 6.64 -12.02
N ILE A 169 3.86 7.53 -11.20
CA ILE A 169 2.60 7.38 -10.47
C ILE A 169 1.64 8.48 -10.88
#